data_8674ce651f3c04fad27f46491e1f4c36
#
_entry.id   8674ce651f3c04fad27f46491e1f4c36
#
_cell.length_a   1.000
_cell.length_b   1.000
_cell.length_c   1.000
_cell.angle_alpha   90.00
_cell.angle_beta   90.00
_cell.angle_gamma   90.00
#
_symmetry.space_group_name_H-M   'P 1'
#
loop_
_entity.id
_entity.type
_entity.pdbx_description
1 polymer ?
#
loop_
_entity_poly.entity_id
_entity_poly.type
_entity_poly.pdbx_seq_one_letter_code
_entity_poly.pdbx_strand_id
1 'polypeptide(L)'
;MNNYYESCLEVIRQCIADENHAEALALLDQELSMPFIPQPYDQVFRDLRDNLRIDRNPKARYFESMEEVFDALKGNDALKQKALISLERMNLRAVLNDLEDIMRDKLIDDWLKKQLVFYLMEQNIDVSIDVRLNHKMYTLEILKLENPIGSEAYLQTVASLRDMLESVNPSLLMLCIDELDQKVLEAFPEEAPNIDAQSILDTVNRYLNQ
;
A
#
# COMPACT_ATOMS: atom_id res chain seq x y z
N MET A 1 -33.83 14.67 -29.22
CA MET A 1 -33.15 15.10 -27.99
C MET A 1 -32.45 13.88 -27.44
N ASN A 2 -31.12 13.77 -27.62
CA ASN A 2 -30.40 12.66 -27.00
C ASN A 2 -30.55 12.82 -25.49
N ASN A 3 -31.00 11.77 -24.83
CA ASN A 3 -31.11 11.73 -23.38
C ASN A 3 -29.66 11.70 -22.80
N TYR A 4 -29.38 12.50 -21.78
CA TYR A 4 -28.09 12.56 -21.11
C TYR A 4 -27.50 11.15 -20.84
N TYR A 5 -28.32 10.26 -20.28
CA TYR A 5 -27.92 8.88 -19.95
C TYR A 5 -27.61 8.03 -21.17
N GLU A 6 -28.23 8.31 -22.31
CA GLU A 6 -27.96 7.65 -23.59
C GLU A 6 -26.55 8.02 -24.11
N SER A 7 -26.22 9.31 -24.04
CA SER A 7 -24.89 9.80 -24.41
C SER A 7 -23.80 9.28 -23.46
N CYS A 8 -24.04 9.24 -22.15
CA CYS A 8 -23.12 8.62 -21.17
C CYS A 8 -22.88 7.14 -21.48
N LEU A 9 -23.95 6.41 -21.80
CA LEU A 9 -23.86 4.98 -22.12
C LEU A 9 -23.05 4.74 -23.40
N GLU A 10 -23.17 5.60 -24.40
CA GLU A 10 -22.38 5.54 -25.63
C GLU A 10 -20.89 5.75 -25.33
N VAL A 11 -20.52 6.77 -24.52
CA VAL A 11 -19.13 7.02 -24.12
C VAL A 11 -18.55 5.83 -23.33
N ILE A 12 -19.30 5.30 -22.37
CA ILE A 12 -18.86 4.15 -21.57
C ILE A 12 -18.62 2.93 -22.47
N ARG A 13 -19.54 2.65 -23.41
CA ARG A 13 -19.38 1.54 -24.37
C ARG A 13 -18.19 1.75 -25.30
N GLN A 14 -17.91 3.00 -25.70
CA GLN A 14 -16.72 3.29 -26.49
C GLN A 14 -15.43 3.02 -25.68
N CYS A 15 -15.37 3.48 -24.44
CA CYS A 15 -14.24 3.18 -23.55
C CYS A 15 -14.02 1.66 -23.39
N ILE A 16 -15.10 0.88 -23.29
CA ILE A 16 -15.02 -0.59 -23.22
C ILE A 16 -14.48 -1.17 -24.52
N ALA A 17 -14.96 -0.69 -25.69
CA ALA A 17 -14.52 -1.13 -27.00
C ALA A 17 -13.03 -0.80 -27.28
N ASP A 18 -12.56 0.31 -26.72
CA ASP A 18 -11.17 0.76 -26.81
C ASP A 18 -10.26 0.13 -25.72
N GLU A 19 -10.77 -0.89 -24.99
CA GLU A 19 -10.10 -1.60 -23.90
C GLU A 19 -9.68 -0.66 -22.72
N ASN A 20 -10.19 0.57 -22.68
CA ASN A 20 -9.94 1.53 -21.60
C ASN A 20 -10.89 1.28 -20.40
N HIS A 21 -10.77 0.11 -19.79
CA HIS A 21 -11.65 -0.37 -18.73
C HIS A 21 -11.56 0.49 -17.46
N ALA A 22 -10.42 1.17 -17.22
CA ALA A 22 -10.24 2.04 -16.05
C ALA A 22 -11.13 3.30 -16.16
N GLU A 23 -11.16 3.92 -17.32
CA GLU A 23 -12.00 5.09 -17.59
C GLU A 23 -13.48 4.71 -17.62
N ALA A 24 -13.83 3.59 -18.26
CA ALA A 24 -15.20 3.07 -18.26
C ALA A 24 -15.72 2.84 -16.83
N LEU A 25 -14.92 2.26 -15.93
CA LEU A 25 -15.29 2.07 -14.53
C LEU A 25 -15.42 3.39 -13.76
N ALA A 26 -14.52 4.36 -14.00
CA ALA A 26 -14.59 5.67 -13.36
C ALA A 26 -15.90 6.41 -13.75
N LEU A 27 -16.26 6.37 -15.03
CA LEU A 27 -17.52 6.93 -15.51
C LEU A 27 -18.74 6.21 -14.91
N LEU A 28 -18.74 4.89 -14.87
CA LEU A 28 -19.83 4.10 -14.26
C LEU A 28 -19.97 4.38 -12.76
N ASP A 29 -18.88 4.46 -12.00
CA ASP A 29 -18.92 4.77 -10.57
C ASP A 29 -19.38 6.22 -10.34
N GLN A 30 -19.02 7.18 -11.21
CA GLN A 30 -19.49 8.56 -11.17
C GLN A 30 -21.00 8.60 -11.39
N GLU A 31 -21.54 7.99 -12.45
CA GLU A 31 -22.97 7.98 -12.74
C GLU A 31 -23.78 7.26 -11.64
N LEU A 32 -23.29 6.11 -11.17
CA LEU A 32 -23.93 5.35 -10.10
C LEU A 32 -23.87 6.03 -8.72
N SER A 33 -23.07 7.09 -8.56
CA SER A 33 -23.08 7.93 -7.35
C SER A 33 -24.21 8.96 -7.32
N MET A 34 -24.92 9.17 -8.45
CA MET A 34 -26.03 10.11 -8.52
C MET A 34 -27.22 9.67 -7.67
N PRO A 35 -27.92 10.62 -7.00
CA PRO A 35 -29.04 10.28 -6.11
C PRO A 35 -30.21 9.59 -6.78
N PHE A 36 -30.35 9.76 -8.09
CA PHE A 36 -31.43 9.17 -8.88
C PHE A 36 -30.97 8.93 -10.32
N ILE A 37 -31.13 7.70 -10.78
CA ILE A 37 -30.89 7.28 -12.16
C ILE A 37 -32.20 6.69 -12.69
N PRO A 38 -32.74 7.17 -13.85
CA PRO A 38 -33.94 6.60 -14.41
C PRO A 38 -33.76 5.17 -14.87
N GLN A 39 -34.80 4.35 -14.75
CA GLN A 39 -34.85 3.05 -15.41
C GLN A 39 -35.00 3.25 -16.93
N PRO A 40 -34.34 2.45 -17.78
CA PRO A 40 -33.56 1.23 -17.44
C PRO A 40 -32.06 1.50 -17.18
N TYR A 41 -31.57 2.75 -17.17
CA TYR A 41 -30.15 3.10 -17.13
C TYR A 41 -29.47 2.64 -15.83
N ASP A 42 -30.14 2.73 -14.67
CA ASP A 42 -29.57 2.25 -13.39
C ASP A 42 -29.17 0.77 -13.51
N GLN A 43 -30.05 -0.07 -14.02
CA GLN A 43 -29.75 -1.50 -14.18
C GLN A 43 -28.62 -1.72 -15.20
N VAL A 44 -28.67 -1.03 -16.33
CA VAL A 44 -27.66 -1.17 -17.40
C VAL A 44 -26.26 -0.76 -16.89
N PHE A 45 -26.15 0.34 -16.13
CA PHE A 45 -24.88 0.79 -15.56
C PHE A 45 -24.35 -0.20 -14.52
N ARG A 46 -25.20 -0.76 -13.65
CA ARG A 46 -24.82 -1.81 -12.71
C ARG A 46 -24.30 -3.05 -13.42
N ASP A 47 -25.05 -3.52 -14.42
CA ASP A 47 -24.67 -4.72 -15.19
C ASP A 47 -23.34 -4.53 -15.91
N LEU A 48 -23.12 -3.36 -16.54
CA LEU A 48 -21.84 -3.04 -17.19
C LEU A 48 -20.69 -2.98 -16.18
N ARG A 49 -20.90 -2.32 -15.03
CA ARG A 49 -19.90 -2.26 -13.98
C ARG A 49 -19.54 -3.64 -13.44
N ASP A 50 -20.57 -4.46 -13.18
CA ASP A 50 -20.37 -5.79 -12.62
C ASP A 50 -19.70 -6.71 -13.65
N ASN A 51 -20.05 -6.63 -14.93
CA ASN A 51 -19.37 -7.33 -16.00
C ASN A 51 -17.89 -6.92 -16.11
N LEU A 52 -17.58 -5.62 -16.10
CA LEU A 52 -16.21 -5.13 -16.13
C LEU A 52 -15.41 -5.54 -14.88
N ARG A 53 -16.08 -5.74 -13.74
CA ARG A 53 -15.46 -6.27 -12.51
C ARG A 53 -15.29 -7.79 -12.56
N ILE A 54 -16.19 -8.51 -13.24
CA ILE A 54 -16.14 -9.98 -13.44
C ILE A 54 -15.09 -10.34 -14.51
N ASP A 55 -15.00 -9.58 -15.60
CA ASP A 55 -13.96 -9.71 -16.64
C ASP A 55 -12.56 -9.36 -16.16
N ARG A 56 -12.44 -8.67 -15.02
CA ARG A 56 -11.20 -8.68 -14.25
C ARG A 56 -11.02 -10.09 -13.68
N ASN A 57 -10.54 -10.98 -14.55
CA ASN A 57 -10.06 -12.31 -14.22
C ASN A 57 -9.42 -12.25 -12.81
N PRO A 58 -9.84 -13.06 -11.82
CA PRO A 58 -9.16 -13.10 -10.53
C PRO A 58 -7.64 -13.28 -10.65
N LYS A 59 -7.16 -13.88 -11.74
CA LYS A 59 -5.75 -13.92 -12.15
C LYS A 59 -5.15 -12.55 -12.51
N ALA A 60 -5.91 -11.62 -13.09
CA ALA A 60 -5.45 -10.26 -13.37
C ALA A 60 -5.29 -9.40 -12.10
N ARG A 61 -5.73 -9.88 -10.95
CA ARG A 61 -5.60 -9.20 -9.66
C ARG A 61 -4.18 -9.25 -9.09
N TYR A 62 -3.38 -10.23 -9.53
CA TYR A 62 -2.01 -10.47 -9.06
C TYR A 62 -1.10 -10.68 -10.25
N PHE A 63 0.19 -10.39 -10.08
CA PHE A 63 1.21 -10.80 -11.02
C PHE A 63 1.57 -12.26 -10.77
N GLU A 64 1.83 -13.01 -11.84
CA GLU A 64 2.17 -14.44 -11.76
C GLU A 64 3.69 -14.68 -11.89
N SER A 65 4.43 -13.71 -12.43
CA SER A 65 5.89 -13.81 -12.63
C SER A 65 6.64 -12.72 -11.87
N MET A 66 7.89 -13.01 -11.50
CA MET A 66 8.78 -12.03 -10.87
C MET A 66 9.20 -10.91 -11.83
N GLU A 67 9.25 -11.18 -13.14
CA GLU A 67 9.53 -10.15 -14.15
C GLU A 67 8.44 -9.06 -14.16
N GLU A 68 7.16 -9.47 -14.15
CA GLU A 68 6.04 -8.52 -14.05
C GLU A 68 6.06 -7.73 -12.74
N VAL A 69 6.38 -8.41 -11.63
CA VAL A 69 6.52 -7.76 -10.31
C VAL A 69 7.64 -6.72 -10.35
N PHE A 70 8.79 -7.07 -10.87
CA PHE A 70 9.95 -6.19 -10.92
C PHE A 70 9.68 -4.92 -11.74
N ASP A 71 9.04 -5.07 -12.89
CA ASP A 71 8.64 -3.93 -13.73
C ASP A 71 7.57 -3.07 -13.04
N ALA A 72 6.61 -3.70 -12.37
CA ALA A 72 5.55 -3.01 -11.65
C ALA A 72 6.06 -2.22 -10.43
N LEU A 73 7.09 -2.71 -9.74
CA LEU A 73 7.73 -2.00 -8.62
C LEU A 73 8.41 -0.69 -9.05
N LYS A 74 8.74 -0.55 -10.35
CA LYS A 74 9.27 0.68 -10.96
C LYS A 74 8.18 1.58 -11.55
N GLY A 75 6.94 1.12 -11.55
CA GLY A 75 5.78 1.79 -12.13
C GLY A 75 5.15 2.85 -11.23
N ASN A 76 3.90 3.16 -11.51
CA ASN A 76 3.10 4.06 -10.68
C ASN A 76 2.63 3.38 -9.38
N ASP A 77 2.04 4.16 -8.46
CA ASP A 77 1.64 3.66 -7.14
C ASP A 77 0.63 2.51 -7.19
N ALA A 78 -0.29 2.50 -8.17
CA ALA A 78 -1.24 1.41 -8.34
C ALA A 78 -0.55 0.09 -8.75
N LEU A 79 0.47 0.16 -9.61
CA LEU A 79 1.29 -0.99 -9.99
C LEU A 79 2.16 -1.48 -8.82
N LYS A 80 2.77 -0.56 -8.07
CA LYS A 80 3.55 -0.87 -6.87
C LYS A 80 2.69 -1.59 -5.82
N GLN A 81 1.49 -1.10 -5.55
CA GLN A 81 0.54 -1.74 -4.63
C GLN A 81 0.14 -3.15 -5.12
N LYS A 82 -0.15 -3.31 -6.40
CA LYS A 82 -0.47 -4.63 -6.98
C LYS A 82 0.73 -5.58 -6.87
N ALA A 83 1.96 -5.09 -7.07
CA ALA A 83 3.17 -5.90 -6.93
C ALA A 83 3.35 -6.38 -5.49
N LEU A 84 3.18 -5.50 -4.50
CA LEU A 84 3.25 -5.88 -3.08
C LEU A 84 2.22 -6.95 -2.71
N ILE A 85 0.95 -6.77 -3.10
CA ILE A 85 -0.10 -7.77 -2.84
C ILE A 85 0.22 -9.11 -3.52
N SER A 86 0.89 -9.09 -4.67
CA SER A 86 1.33 -10.31 -5.35
C SER A 86 2.44 -11.01 -4.59
N LEU A 87 3.45 -10.26 -4.13
CA LEU A 87 4.59 -10.76 -3.36
C LEU A 87 4.18 -11.33 -1.99
N GLU A 88 3.25 -10.68 -1.29
CA GLU A 88 2.69 -11.18 -0.03
C GLU A 88 2.14 -12.62 -0.15
N ARG A 89 1.58 -12.95 -1.32
CA ARG A 89 0.98 -14.26 -1.60
C ARG A 89 1.93 -15.29 -2.18
N MET A 90 3.09 -14.84 -2.67
CA MET A 90 4.10 -15.73 -3.25
C MET A 90 4.88 -16.46 -2.16
N ASN A 91 5.36 -17.65 -2.50
CA ASN A 91 6.38 -18.31 -1.70
C ASN A 91 7.74 -17.66 -1.98
N LEU A 92 8.13 -16.70 -1.15
CA LEU A 92 9.34 -15.90 -1.34
C LEU A 92 10.63 -16.75 -1.29
N ARG A 93 10.60 -17.94 -0.65
CA ARG A 93 11.74 -18.88 -0.68
C ARG A 93 12.09 -19.34 -2.08
N ALA A 94 11.10 -19.45 -2.97
CA ALA A 94 11.32 -19.93 -4.33
C ALA A 94 11.93 -18.86 -5.27
N VAL A 95 11.90 -17.59 -4.86
CA VAL A 95 12.27 -16.43 -5.70
C VAL A 95 13.33 -15.54 -5.04
N LEU A 96 14.12 -16.09 -4.11
CA LEU A 96 15.12 -15.32 -3.34
C LEU A 96 16.14 -14.60 -4.23
N ASN A 97 16.59 -15.20 -5.33
CA ASN A 97 17.54 -14.58 -6.24
C ASN A 97 16.94 -13.33 -6.91
N ASP A 98 15.67 -13.41 -7.34
CA ASP A 98 14.98 -12.29 -7.95
C ASP A 98 14.75 -11.17 -6.92
N LEU A 99 14.48 -11.55 -5.66
CA LEU A 99 14.34 -10.58 -4.56
C LEU A 99 15.65 -9.87 -4.23
N GLU A 100 16.80 -10.55 -4.32
CA GLU A 100 18.09 -9.89 -4.14
C GLU A 100 18.33 -8.79 -5.19
N ASP A 101 17.94 -9.00 -6.43
CA ASP A 101 18.05 -8.01 -7.48
C ASP A 101 17.15 -6.81 -7.18
N ILE A 102 15.91 -7.03 -6.72
CA ILE A 102 14.98 -6.00 -6.27
C ILE A 102 15.59 -5.19 -5.10
N MET A 103 16.13 -5.89 -4.09
CA MET A 103 16.67 -5.26 -2.88
C MET A 103 17.91 -4.39 -3.15
N ARG A 104 18.71 -4.74 -4.16
CA ARG A 104 19.90 -3.97 -4.57
C ARG A 104 19.61 -2.86 -5.57
N ASP A 105 18.47 -2.91 -6.29
CA ASP A 105 18.14 -1.93 -7.34
C ASP A 105 17.90 -0.54 -6.72
N LYS A 106 18.61 0.45 -7.24
CA LYS A 106 18.51 1.85 -6.79
C LYS A 106 17.27 2.60 -7.31
N LEU A 107 16.57 2.03 -8.29
CA LEU A 107 15.35 2.61 -8.86
C LEU A 107 14.08 2.21 -8.11
N ILE A 108 14.18 1.22 -7.23
CA ILE A 108 13.07 0.77 -6.39
C ILE A 108 13.12 1.55 -5.07
N ASP A 109 11.97 2.07 -4.68
CA ASP A 109 11.80 2.88 -3.49
C ASP A 109 12.15 2.11 -2.20
N ASP A 110 12.78 2.78 -1.26
CA ASP A 110 13.24 2.19 -0.01
C ASP A 110 12.09 1.63 0.82
N TRP A 111 10.92 2.28 0.82
CA TRP A 111 9.75 1.79 1.54
C TRP A 111 9.24 0.43 1.00
N LEU A 112 9.32 0.22 -0.32
CA LEU A 112 8.98 -1.08 -0.94
C LEU A 112 9.92 -2.18 -0.48
N LYS A 113 11.23 -1.89 -0.42
CA LYS A 113 12.24 -2.84 0.05
C LYS A 113 12.05 -3.19 1.52
N LYS A 114 11.73 -2.20 2.37
CA LYS A 114 11.41 -2.43 3.78
C LYS A 114 10.18 -3.35 3.90
N GLN A 115 9.14 -3.12 3.11
CA GLN A 115 7.95 -3.98 3.10
C GLN A 115 8.30 -5.42 2.69
N LEU A 116 9.18 -5.59 1.70
CA LEU A 116 9.66 -6.92 1.31
C LEU A 116 10.47 -7.62 2.42
N VAL A 117 11.28 -6.87 3.17
CA VAL A 117 11.96 -7.41 4.35
C VAL A 117 10.94 -7.91 5.38
N PHE A 118 9.87 -7.17 5.64
CA PHE A 118 8.80 -7.61 6.55
C PHE A 118 8.10 -8.88 6.04
N TYR A 119 7.83 -9.01 4.74
CA TYR A 119 7.28 -10.26 4.18
C TYR A 119 8.23 -11.45 4.33
N LEU A 120 9.56 -11.25 4.18
CA LEU A 120 10.55 -12.29 4.44
C LEU A 120 10.55 -12.71 5.93
N MET A 121 10.42 -11.74 6.85
CA MET A 121 10.33 -11.99 8.29
C MET A 121 9.05 -12.77 8.63
N GLU A 122 7.90 -12.37 8.09
CA GLU A 122 6.59 -13.03 8.30
C GLU A 122 6.61 -14.50 7.82
N GLN A 123 7.28 -14.76 6.69
CA GLN A 123 7.45 -16.11 6.18
C GLN A 123 8.56 -16.90 6.89
N ASN A 124 9.22 -16.30 7.90
CA ASN A 124 10.31 -16.92 8.67
C ASN A 124 11.40 -17.52 7.75
N ILE A 125 11.90 -16.74 6.81
CA ILE A 125 12.89 -17.19 5.83
C ILE A 125 14.29 -17.02 6.42
N ASP A 126 15.00 -18.14 6.55
CA ASP A 126 16.41 -18.15 6.99
C ASP A 126 17.31 -17.75 5.82
N VAL A 127 17.55 -16.47 5.70
CA VAL A 127 18.42 -15.91 4.66
C VAL A 127 19.14 -14.67 5.16
N SER A 128 20.36 -14.46 4.65
CA SER A 128 21.07 -13.20 4.73
C SER A 128 20.97 -12.51 3.38
N ILE A 129 20.40 -11.31 3.33
CA ILE A 129 20.14 -10.58 2.09
C ILE A 129 20.75 -9.18 2.13
N ASP A 130 21.35 -8.75 1.01
CA ASP A 130 21.86 -7.40 0.86
C ASP A 130 20.75 -6.45 0.38
N VAL A 131 20.49 -5.40 1.15
CA VAL A 131 19.46 -4.42 0.87
C VAL A 131 20.06 -3.02 0.76
N ARG A 132 19.73 -2.32 -0.30
CA ARG A 132 20.11 -0.92 -0.47
C ARG A 132 19.01 0.01 0.06
N LEU A 133 19.28 0.69 1.18
CA LEU A 133 18.37 1.66 1.79
C LEU A 133 19.13 2.97 2.07
N ASN A 134 18.50 4.12 1.80
CA ASN A 134 19.09 5.45 2.04
C ASN A 134 20.52 5.59 1.48
N HIS A 135 20.73 5.06 0.26
CA HIS A 135 22.03 5.03 -0.44
C HIS A 135 23.14 4.19 0.24
N LYS A 136 22.84 3.49 1.34
CA LYS A 136 23.73 2.55 2.02
C LYS A 136 23.36 1.11 1.69
N MET A 137 24.35 0.21 1.80
CA MET A 137 24.11 -1.23 1.72
C MET A 137 24.07 -1.81 3.13
N TYR A 138 23.06 -2.60 3.39
CA TYR A 138 22.88 -3.34 4.63
C TYR A 138 22.84 -4.83 4.29
N THR A 139 23.55 -5.64 5.06
CA THR A 139 23.39 -7.11 5.01
C THR A 139 22.50 -7.50 6.17
N LEU A 140 21.28 -7.93 5.87
CA LEU A 140 20.24 -8.23 6.85
C LEU A 140 20.10 -9.75 7.03
N GLU A 141 20.28 -10.23 8.24
CA GLU A 141 19.98 -11.61 8.63
C GLU A 141 18.50 -11.68 9.05
N ILE A 142 17.63 -12.11 8.16
CA ILE A 142 16.15 -11.96 8.30
C ILE A 142 15.62 -12.55 9.60
N LEU A 143 16.06 -13.75 10.01
CA LEU A 143 15.60 -14.37 11.26
C LEU A 143 16.07 -13.67 12.54
N LYS A 144 17.06 -12.77 12.46
CA LYS A 144 17.57 -12.01 13.61
C LYS A 144 16.97 -10.62 13.71
N LEU A 145 16.21 -10.20 12.70
CA LEU A 145 15.54 -8.90 12.71
C LEU A 145 14.34 -8.93 13.65
N GLU A 146 14.17 -7.84 14.38
CA GLU A 146 12.96 -7.56 15.13
C GLU A 146 12.09 -6.57 14.36
N ASN A 147 10.77 -6.80 14.39
CA ASN A 147 9.85 -5.82 13.81
C ASN A 147 9.90 -4.55 14.68
N PRO A 148 10.23 -3.38 14.11
CA PRO A 148 10.30 -2.14 14.88
C PRO A 148 8.93 -1.78 15.50
N ILE A 149 7.83 -2.08 14.79
CA ILE A 149 6.46 -1.98 15.33
C ILE A 149 6.21 -3.21 16.20
N GLY A 150 6.27 -3.03 17.52
CA GLY A 150 6.14 -4.10 18.51
C GLY A 150 7.41 -4.35 19.31
N SER A 151 8.51 -3.63 19.03
CA SER A 151 9.69 -3.60 19.90
C SER A 151 9.35 -3.10 21.31
N GLU A 152 10.15 -3.46 22.30
CA GLU A 152 9.91 -3.05 23.69
C GLU A 152 9.83 -1.51 23.81
N ALA A 153 10.73 -0.78 23.16
CA ALA A 153 10.75 0.69 23.18
C ALA A 153 9.50 1.29 22.52
N TYR A 154 9.06 0.72 21.40
CA TYR A 154 7.81 1.10 20.74
C TYR A 154 6.60 0.89 21.65
N LEU A 155 6.46 -0.28 22.26
CA LEU A 155 5.32 -0.61 23.15
C LEU A 155 5.29 0.26 24.40
N GLN A 156 6.45 0.58 24.99
CA GLN A 156 6.55 1.51 26.13
C GLN A 156 6.10 2.91 25.73
N THR A 157 6.48 3.38 24.53
CA THR A 157 6.06 4.68 24.01
C THR A 157 4.56 4.74 23.76
N VAL A 158 3.99 3.70 23.14
CA VAL A 158 2.52 3.59 22.94
C VAL A 158 1.77 3.59 24.27
N ALA A 159 2.25 2.86 25.27
CA ALA A 159 1.62 2.85 26.60
C ALA A 159 1.64 4.27 27.22
N SER A 160 2.77 4.97 27.16
CA SER A 160 2.89 6.34 27.67
C SER A 160 1.99 7.33 26.91
N LEU A 161 1.87 7.21 25.59
CA LEU A 161 0.94 8.03 24.79
C LEU A 161 -0.52 7.77 25.17
N ARG A 162 -0.90 6.52 25.41
CA ARG A 162 -2.24 6.16 25.89
C ARG A 162 -2.53 6.78 27.24
N ASP A 163 -1.62 6.65 28.20
CA ASP A 163 -1.79 7.24 29.54
C ASP A 163 -1.99 8.76 29.48
N MET A 164 -1.34 9.44 28.55
CA MET A 164 -1.43 10.88 28.36
C MET A 164 -2.71 11.33 27.63
N LEU A 165 -3.19 10.59 26.65
CA LEU A 165 -4.11 11.08 25.64
C LEU A 165 -5.42 10.28 25.52
N GLU A 166 -5.48 9.02 25.93
CA GLU A 166 -6.62 8.13 25.63
C GLU A 166 -7.95 8.68 26.16
N SER A 167 -7.95 9.26 27.35
CA SER A 167 -9.14 9.85 27.97
C SER A 167 -9.37 11.31 27.64
N VAL A 168 -8.35 12.02 27.13
CA VAL A 168 -8.37 13.47 26.91
C VAL A 168 -8.59 13.82 25.44
N ASN A 169 -7.87 13.17 24.55
CA ASN A 169 -7.92 13.42 23.10
C ASN A 169 -7.56 12.16 22.27
N PRO A 170 -8.52 11.24 22.10
CA PRO A 170 -8.29 9.99 21.34
C PRO A 170 -7.84 10.22 19.89
N SER A 171 -8.31 11.30 19.25
CA SER A 171 -7.90 11.62 17.88
C SER A 171 -6.42 12.02 17.80
N LEU A 172 -5.94 12.79 18.78
CA LEU A 172 -4.52 13.12 18.87
C LEU A 172 -3.66 11.91 19.20
N LEU A 173 -4.17 10.98 20.02
CA LEU A 173 -3.50 9.69 20.26
C LEU A 173 -3.26 8.92 18.97
N MET A 174 -4.26 8.83 18.11
CA MET A 174 -4.10 8.12 16.81
C MET A 174 -3.02 8.77 15.95
N LEU A 175 -3.02 10.10 15.84
CA LEU A 175 -1.99 10.83 15.10
C LEU A 175 -0.58 10.62 15.70
N CYS A 176 -0.46 10.54 17.01
CA CYS A 176 0.81 10.25 17.67
C CYS A 176 1.29 8.81 17.41
N ILE A 177 0.37 7.84 17.34
CA ILE A 177 0.73 6.45 17.00
C ILE A 177 1.17 6.39 15.54
N ASP A 178 0.45 7.04 14.61
CA ASP A 178 0.82 7.09 13.19
C ASP A 178 2.22 7.73 13.00
N GLU A 179 2.52 8.82 13.70
CA GLU A 179 3.85 9.46 13.69
C GLU A 179 4.95 8.53 14.24
N LEU A 180 4.64 7.80 15.33
CA LEU A 180 5.58 6.83 15.91
C LEU A 180 5.85 5.69 14.92
N ASP A 181 4.81 5.15 14.30
CA ASP A 181 4.93 4.10 13.27
C ASP A 181 5.83 4.58 12.12
N GLN A 182 5.58 5.77 11.61
CA GLN A 182 6.37 6.35 10.55
C GLN A 182 7.84 6.48 10.96
N LYS A 183 8.14 7.03 12.16
CA LYS A 183 9.50 7.19 12.64
C LYS A 183 10.27 5.88 12.76
N VAL A 184 9.67 4.84 13.32
CA VAL A 184 10.36 3.56 13.48
C VAL A 184 10.55 2.84 12.14
N LEU A 185 9.59 2.97 11.22
CA LEU A 185 9.69 2.41 9.87
C LEU A 185 10.71 3.18 9.00
N GLU A 186 10.81 4.50 9.14
CA GLU A 186 11.82 5.30 8.42
C GLU A 186 13.24 4.99 8.89
N ALA A 187 13.45 4.78 10.18
CA ALA A 187 14.76 4.45 10.72
C ALA A 187 15.22 3.03 10.40
N PHE A 188 14.27 2.08 10.25
CA PHE A 188 14.59 0.68 9.98
C PHE A 188 15.57 0.52 8.79
N PRO A 189 16.61 -0.35 8.90
CA PRO A 189 16.88 -1.34 9.95
C PRO A 189 17.65 -0.82 11.18
N GLU A 190 17.91 0.47 11.25
CA GLU A 190 18.53 1.11 12.43
C GLU A 190 17.45 1.42 13.48
N GLU A 191 17.84 1.60 14.72
CA GLU A 191 16.93 2.02 15.78
C GLU A 191 16.48 3.49 15.56
N ALA A 192 15.19 3.76 15.73
CA ALA A 192 14.66 5.11 15.61
C ALA A 192 15.09 5.96 16.81
N PRO A 193 15.70 7.14 16.58
CA PRO A 193 16.06 8.05 17.68
C PRO A 193 14.82 8.78 18.20
N ASN A 194 14.84 9.12 19.50
CA ASN A 194 13.84 10.00 20.16
C ASN A 194 12.40 9.56 19.94
N ILE A 195 12.10 8.31 20.23
CA ILE A 195 10.74 7.75 20.12
C ILE A 195 9.94 7.88 21.42
N ASP A 196 10.42 8.65 22.42
CA ASP A 196 9.66 8.89 23.65
C ASP A 196 8.35 9.65 23.38
N ALA A 197 7.35 9.42 24.25
CA ALA A 197 5.99 9.90 24.04
C ALA A 197 5.90 11.44 23.95
N GLN A 198 6.71 12.17 24.72
CA GLN A 198 6.69 13.64 24.68
C GLN A 198 7.25 14.17 23.35
N SER A 199 8.33 13.60 22.86
CA SER A 199 8.94 13.97 21.58
C SER A 199 7.99 13.73 20.40
N ILE A 200 7.24 12.61 20.42
CA ILE A 200 6.21 12.30 19.42
C ILE A 200 5.08 13.32 19.50
N LEU A 201 4.54 13.57 20.69
CA LEU A 201 3.46 14.55 20.91
C LEU A 201 3.85 15.96 20.45
N ASP A 202 5.06 16.40 20.75
CA ASP A 202 5.56 17.72 20.35
C ASP A 202 5.70 17.81 18.82
N THR A 203 6.07 16.73 18.15
CA THR A 203 6.16 16.66 16.69
C THR A 203 4.78 16.80 16.05
N VAL A 204 3.80 16.03 16.52
CA VAL A 204 2.42 16.09 16.01
C VAL A 204 1.80 17.47 16.26
N ASN A 205 1.97 18.04 17.46
CA ASN A 205 1.47 19.38 17.78
C ASN A 205 2.08 20.45 16.88
N ARG A 206 3.35 20.31 16.48
CA ARG A 206 3.99 21.24 15.54
C ARG A 206 3.35 21.18 14.15
N TYR A 207 2.95 20.00 13.68
CA TYR A 207 2.24 19.85 12.40
C TYR A 207 0.82 20.42 12.43
N LEU A 208 0.11 20.23 13.54
CA LEU A 208 -1.26 20.74 13.70
C LEU A 208 -1.34 22.27 13.84
N ASN A 209 -0.25 22.94 14.23
CA ASN A 209 -0.21 24.39 14.44
C ASN A 209 0.44 25.16 13.26
N GLN A 210 0.71 24.53 12.14
CA GLN A 210 1.14 25.14 10.88
C GLN A 210 -0.07 25.44 9.98
#